data_3cff4007ad3cad9e5ddfe3717607cd16
#
_entry.id   3cff4007ad3cad9e5ddfe3717607cd16
#
_cell.length_a   1.000
_cell.length_b   1.000
_cell.length_c   1.000
_cell.angle_alpha   90.00
_cell.angle_beta   90.00
_cell.angle_gamma   90.00
#
_symmetry.space_group_name_H-M   'P 1'
#
loop_
_entity.id
_entity.type
_entity.pdbx_description
1 polymer ?
#
loop_
_entity_poly.entity_id
_entity_poly.type
_entity_poly.pdbx_seq_one_letter_code
_entity_poly.pdbx_strand_id
1 'polypeptide(L)'
;MKLRLLVPACAVVLSGCMAAPPSRSNIAVRVAPYTPDSGTIAIRCGLLIDGVRGLPLIDALVVIRDGRIKSVKADASGKDAAAAMVPVLDLRDYTCLPGLIDMHTHLTDRPEDTADLRVYFTRPLEETLRLSRENAAATLLAGFTSVRNVGTYVAGTDVLLRDSINSGETLGPRMQVSGPYLTVPQGGGDLYVPDYQEPADNSAFHFGVAKGPEEFRNRAEVLLASGSDLLKVIASGAVLAFGGVPGAPEMSQEEIAAVVKVAHAAGKKVAAHAHGAESIRMAIEAGADTIEHASYLDDAGIQLALKRGHVAFSMDVYNGDYIDTEGRAAHWPEEFLRKNIETTEIQRQAFTKAVKAGVPIVYGTDAGVFPHGLNARQFPIMVKRGMTPMQAIQSATSVAALYMGLDDQVGSVEDGKFGDLIAVRGNPLIDITLLQRVEVVIKGGLVFRLPAPP
;
A
#
# COMPACT_ATOMS: atom_id res chain seq x y z
N MET A 1 15.99 79.61 -25.40
CA MET A 1 16.11 79.35 -23.99
C MET A 1 14.99 78.32 -23.61
N LYS A 2 15.30 77.04 -23.63
CA LYS A 2 14.33 75.97 -23.29
C LYS A 2 14.85 75.22 -22.10
N LEU A 3 14.14 75.37 -20.99
CA LEU A 3 14.39 74.77 -19.70
C LEU A 3 13.91 73.26 -19.78
N ARG A 4 14.83 72.32 -19.52
CA ARG A 4 14.48 70.88 -19.37
C ARG A 4 14.36 70.62 -17.86
N LEU A 5 13.17 70.22 -17.46
CA LEU A 5 12.93 69.64 -16.11
C LEU A 5 13.36 68.15 -16.16
N LEU A 6 14.26 67.77 -15.25
CA LEU A 6 14.55 66.40 -14.89
C LEU A 6 13.54 65.94 -13.82
N VAL A 7 12.87 64.82 -14.07
CA VAL A 7 12.05 64.12 -13.06
C VAL A 7 12.86 62.89 -12.62
N PRO A 8 13.09 62.68 -11.32
CA PRO A 8 13.75 61.47 -10.85
C PRO A 8 12.76 60.28 -10.81
N ALA A 9 13.17 59.16 -11.41
CA ALA A 9 12.46 57.90 -11.29
C ALA A 9 12.65 57.27 -9.93
N CYS A 10 11.58 57.16 -9.16
CA CYS A 10 11.53 56.33 -7.94
C CYS A 10 11.41 54.88 -8.31
N ALA A 11 12.46 54.07 -8.08
CA ALA A 11 12.40 52.64 -8.17
C ALA A 11 11.71 52.07 -6.89
N VAL A 12 10.50 51.56 -7.04
CA VAL A 12 9.82 50.80 -5.97
C VAL A 12 10.37 49.39 -5.99
N VAL A 13 11.19 49.03 -5.00
CA VAL A 13 11.60 47.67 -4.74
C VAL A 13 10.45 46.96 -4.01
N LEU A 14 9.71 46.13 -4.73
CA LEU A 14 8.76 45.20 -4.12
C LEU A 14 9.53 44.03 -3.52
N SER A 15 9.80 44.09 -2.20
CA SER A 15 10.24 42.94 -1.40
C SER A 15 9.07 41.96 -1.28
N GLY A 16 9.06 40.97 -2.15
CA GLY A 16 8.19 39.81 -1.98
C GLY A 16 8.61 39.00 -0.75
N CYS A 17 7.83 39.08 0.34
CA CYS A 17 7.91 38.12 1.43
C CYS A 17 7.48 36.77 0.89
N MET A 18 8.44 35.90 0.56
CA MET A 18 8.18 34.49 0.42
C MET A 18 7.84 33.96 1.83
N ALA A 19 6.58 33.58 2.02
CA ALA A 19 6.16 32.86 3.21
C ALA A 19 6.91 31.52 3.24
N ALA A 20 7.66 31.26 4.31
CA ALA A 20 8.28 29.98 4.55
C ALA A 20 7.19 28.87 4.57
N PRO A 21 7.47 27.66 4.05
CA PRO A 21 6.53 26.57 4.14
C PRO A 21 6.20 26.30 5.63
N PRO A 22 4.95 25.90 5.94
CA PRO A 22 4.55 25.66 7.31
C PRO A 22 5.47 24.60 7.93
N SER A 23 6.09 24.96 9.06
CA SER A 23 6.91 24.07 9.85
C SER A 23 6.14 22.77 10.13
N ARG A 24 6.78 21.61 9.88
CA ARG A 24 6.28 20.30 10.28
C ARG A 24 5.89 20.41 11.75
N SER A 25 4.60 20.30 12.05
CA SER A 25 4.10 20.24 13.42
C SER A 25 4.81 19.07 14.09
N ASN A 26 5.52 19.32 15.17
CA ASN A 26 6.09 18.29 16.04
C ASN A 26 4.93 17.49 16.65
N ILE A 27 4.47 16.47 15.94
CA ILE A 27 3.57 15.47 16.50
C ILE A 27 4.46 14.67 17.46
N ALA A 28 4.21 14.79 18.74
CA ALA A 28 4.87 13.97 19.75
C ALA A 28 4.41 12.53 19.56
N VAL A 29 5.13 11.77 18.73
CA VAL A 29 4.94 10.33 18.60
C VAL A 29 5.44 9.71 19.89
N ARG A 30 4.55 9.21 20.74
CA ARG A 30 4.94 8.29 21.81
C ARG A 30 5.40 7.00 21.16
N VAL A 31 6.70 6.78 21.12
CA VAL A 31 7.35 5.62 20.48
C VAL A 31 7.12 4.32 21.26
N ALA A 32 6.57 4.37 22.48
CA ALA A 32 6.20 3.18 23.23
C ALA A 32 4.68 2.98 23.14
N PRO A 33 4.21 1.80 22.70
CA PRO A 33 2.80 1.48 22.69
C PRO A 33 2.25 1.56 24.13
N TYR A 34 1.15 2.30 24.31
CA TYR A 34 0.43 2.27 25.58
C TYR A 34 -0.23 0.91 25.73
N THR A 35 0.27 0.11 26.66
CA THR A 35 -0.34 -1.16 27.07
C THR A 35 -1.10 -0.92 28.38
N PRO A 36 -2.42 -1.12 28.43
CA PRO A 36 -3.12 -1.14 29.71
C PRO A 36 -2.58 -2.28 30.57
N ASP A 37 -2.36 -2.04 31.85
CA ASP A 37 -1.87 -3.04 32.83
C ASP A 37 -2.73 -4.32 32.88
N SER A 38 -3.99 -4.25 32.41
CA SER A 38 -4.95 -5.38 32.38
C SER A 38 -4.97 -6.17 31.08
N GLY A 39 -4.16 -5.83 30.06
CA GLY A 39 -4.27 -6.41 28.69
C GLY A 39 -5.62 -6.15 28.01
N THR A 40 -6.48 -5.32 28.60
CA THR A 40 -7.83 -5.02 28.11
C THR A 40 -8.01 -3.51 27.96
N ILE A 41 -8.58 -3.07 26.82
CA ILE A 41 -8.95 -1.67 26.55
C ILE A 41 -10.36 -1.64 25.97
N ALA A 42 -11.17 -0.66 26.39
CA ALA A 42 -12.44 -0.34 25.75
C ALA A 42 -12.28 0.96 24.93
N ILE A 43 -12.86 0.98 23.73
CA ILE A 43 -12.81 2.12 22.81
C ILE A 43 -14.24 2.55 22.54
N ARG A 44 -14.59 3.80 22.85
CA ARG A 44 -15.90 4.35 22.60
C ARG A 44 -15.85 5.31 21.44
N CYS A 45 -16.50 4.94 20.34
CA CYS A 45 -16.51 5.67 19.07
C CYS A 45 -17.84 6.41 18.90
N GLY A 46 -17.82 7.66 18.43
CA GLY A 46 -19.05 8.37 18.08
C GLY A 46 -19.75 7.71 16.88
N LEU A 47 -18.96 7.36 15.85
CA LEU A 47 -19.37 6.49 14.75
C LEU A 47 -18.39 5.33 14.63
N LEU A 48 -18.87 4.15 14.23
CA LEU A 48 -18.03 3.02 13.87
C LEU A 48 -18.44 2.49 12.51
N ILE A 49 -17.55 2.60 11.53
CA ILE A 49 -17.61 1.90 10.25
C ILE A 49 -16.90 0.57 10.46
N ASP A 50 -17.63 -0.52 10.59
CA ASP A 50 -17.04 -1.82 10.97
C ASP A 50 -16.37 -2.58 9.82
N GLY A 51 -16.43 -2.05 8.60
CA GLY A 51 -15.86 -2.66 7.39
C GLY A 51 -16.79 -3.64 6.68
N VAL A 52 -17.86 -4.08 7.31
CA VAL A 52 -18.78 -5.10 6.75
C VAL A 52 -20.15 -4.53 6.48
N ARG A 53 -20.73 -3.80 7.44
CA ARG A 53 -22.07 -3.23 7.31
C ARG A 53 -22.09 -2.07 6.33
N GLY A 54 -23.22 -1.88 5.66
CA GLY A 54 -23.43 -0.73 4.77
C GLY A 54 -23.68 0.61 5.48
N LEU A 55 -23.96 0.57 6.79
CA LEU A 55 -24.23 1.76 7.63
C LEU A 55 -23.36 1.73 8.89
N PRO A 56 -22.85 2.89 9.35
CA PRO A 56 -22.11 2.99 10.60
C PRO A 56 -22.97 2.69 11.82
N LEU A 57 -22.35 2.17 12.89
CA LEU A 57 -22.92 2.09 14.21
C LEU A 57 -22.71 3.40 14.97
N ILE A 58 -23.73 3.87 15.69
CA ILE A 58 -23.68 5.12 16.47
C ILE A 58 -23.31 4.76 17.91
N ASP A 59 -22.48 5.62 18.54
CA ASP A 59 -22.02 5.49 19.94
C ASP A 59 -21.59 4.04 20.28
N ALA A 60 -20.67 3.54 19.48
CA ALA A 60 -20.24 2.14 19.58
C ALA A 60 -19.15 1.95 20.64
N LEU A 61 -19.24 0.86 21.40
CA LEU A 61 -18.23 0.41 22.37
C LEU A 61 -17.57 -0.87 21.84
N VAL A 62 -16.25 -0.81 21.61
CA VAL A 62 -15.41 -1.94 21.23
C VAL A 62 -14.54 -2.33 22.41
N VAL A 63 -14.61 -3.57 22.85
CA VAL A 63 -13.75 -4.11 23.91
C VAL A 63 -12.70 -5.01 23.29
N ILE A 64 -11.43 -4.73 23.55
CA ILE A 64 -10.29 -5.52 23.10
C ILE A 64 -9.61 -6.11 24.33
N ARG A 65 -9.32 -7.42 24.29
CA ARG A 65 -8.57 -8.13 25.32
C ARG A 65 -7.55 -9.06 24.65
N ASP A 66 -6.32 -9.04 25.15
CA ASP A 66 -5.21 -9.86 24.64
C ASP A 66 -5.04 -9.71 23.11
N GLY A 67 -5.11 -8.45 22.64
CA GLY A 67 -4.95 -8.09 21.24
C GLY A 67 -6.13 -8.41 20.33
N ARG A 68 -7.24 -8.99 20.85
CA ARG A 68 -8.40 -9.37 20.04
C ARG A 68 -9.68 -8.71 20.53
N ILE A 69 -10.55 -8.37 19.56
CA ILE A 69 -11.89 -7.86 19.81
C ILE A 69 -12.70 -8.95 20.54
N LYS A 70 -13.35 -8.59 21.63
CA LYS A 70 -14.20 -9.46 22.45
C LYS A 70 -15.67 -9.10 22.37
N SER A 71 -15.98 -7.86 22.07
CA SER A 71 -17.36 -7.44 21.82
C SER A 71 -17.41 -6.10 21.10
N VAL A 72 -18.47 -5.93 20.29
CA VAL A 72 -18.86 -4.68 19.66
C VAL A 72 -20.31 -4.42 19.99
N LYS A 73 -20.62 -3.30 20.64
CA LYS A 73 -21.98 -2.88 21.02
C LYS A 73 -22.29 -1.52 20.41
N ALA A 74 -23.42 -1.37 19.77
CA ALA A 74 -23.97 -0.09 19.33
C ALA A 74 -24.82 0.54 20.46
N ASP A 75 -25.04 1.85 20.38
CA ASP A 75 -25.85 2.62 21.34
C ASP A 75 -25.43 2.37 22.79
N ALA A 76 -24.10 2.30 23.01
CA ALA A 76 -23.52 1.95 24.29
C ALA A 76 -23.78 3.06 25.32
N SER A 77 -24.53 2.76 26.37
CA SER A 77 -24.70 3.69 27.49
C SER A 77 -23.39 3.87 28.25
N GLY A 78 -23.20 5.02 28.90
CA GLY A 78 -22.05 5.22 29.79
C GLY A 78 -21.92 4.17 30.89
N LYS A 79 -23.01 3.46 31.24
CA LYS A 79 -23.03 2.34 32.18
C LYS A 79 -22.35 1.08 31.64
N ASP A 80 -22.41 0.82 30.32
CA ASP A 80 -21.73 -0.32 29.69
C ASP A 80 -20.21 -0.18 29.76
N ALA A 81 -19.69 1.05 29.54
CA ALA A 81 -18.28 1.35 29.69
C ALA A 81 -17.81 1.23 31.15
N ALA A 82 -18.61 1.71 32.11
CA ALA A 82 -18.33 1.58 33.55
C ALA A 82 -18.42 0.13 34.03
N ALA A 83 -19.37 -0.64 33.49
CA ALA A 83 -19.53 -2.06 33.82
C ALA A 83 -18.35 -2.93 33.33
N ALA A 84 -17.63 -2.49 32.31
CA ALA A 84 -16.45 -3.20 31.82
C ALA A 84 -15.27 -3.17 32.81
N MET A 85 -15.24 -2.24 33.80
CA MET A 85 -14.15 -2.02 34.76
C MET A 85 -12.74 -1.99 34.14
N VAL A 86 -12.63 -1.43 32.93
CA VAL A 86 -11.40 -1.39 32.14
C VAL A 86 -11.13 0.04 31.69
N PRO A 87 -9.87 0.40 31.36
CA PRO A 87 -9.56 1.69 30.78
C PRO A 87 -10.36 1.95 29.50
N VAL A 88 -11.00 3.12 29.42
CA VAL A 88 -11.79 3.54 28.25
C VAL A 88 -11.04 4.63 27.50
N LEU A 89 -10.76 4.40 26.22
CA LEU A 89 -10.35 5.42 25.29
C LEU A 89 -11.62 6.06 24.68
N ASP A 90 -11.91 7.30 25.09
CA ASP A 90 -13.08 8.03 24.61
C ASP A 90 -12.78 8.72 23.26
N LEU A 91 -13.40 8.20 22.22
CA LEU A 91 -13.31 8.69 20.83
C LEU A 91 -14.70 9.07 20.29
N ARG A 92 -15.61 9.62 21.16
CA ARG A 92 -16.95 10.02 20.72
C ARG A 92 -16.99 11.15 19.70
N ASP A 93 -15.93 11.96 19.61
CA ASP A 93 -15.76 12.99 18.58
C ASP A 93 -15.18 12.45 17.26
N TYR A 94 -14.97 11.13 17.17
CA TYR A 94 -14.31 10.47 16.05
C TYR A 94 -15.19 9.42 15.39
N THR A 95 -14.88 9.18 14.11
CA THR A 95 -15.30 7.95 13.41
C THR A 95 -14.16 6.95 13.48
N CYS A 96 -14.45 5.78 14.08
CA CYS A 96 -13.55 4.64 14.10
C CYS A 96 -13.79 3.76 12.87
N LEU A 97 -12.70 3.14 12.39
CA LEU A 97 -12.71 2.17 11.29
C LEU A 97 -11.78 1.01 11.65
N PRO A 98 -11.87 -0.14 10.95
CA PRO A 98 -10.80 -1.15 11.00
C PRO A 98 -9.47 -0.51 10.60
N GLY A 99 -8.37 -1.04 11.10
CA GLY A 99 -7.06 -0.70 10.58
C GLY A 99 -7.02 -0.93 9.06
N LEU A 100 -6.47 0.03 8.31
CA LEU A 100 -6.41 -0.03 6.86
C LEU A 100 -5.41 -1.09 6.39
N ILE A 101 -5.66 -1.63 5.21
CA ILE A 101 -4.85 -2.63 4.53
C ILE A 101 -4.40 -2.07 3.19
N ASP A 102 -3.09 -2.12 2.91
CA ASP A 102 -2.52 -1.82 1.59
C ASP A 102 -1.98 -3.10 0.95
N MET A 103 -2.60 -3.51 -0.15
CA MET A 103 -2.32 -4.78 -0.83
C MET A 103 -1.12 -4.71 -1.78
N HIS A 104 -0.52 -3.52 -1.97
CA HIS A 104 0.60 -3.32 -2.88
C HIS A 104 1.54 -2.26 -2.33
N THR A 105 2.57 -2.70 -1.62
CA THR A 105 3.61 -1.82 -1.07
C THR A 105 5.01 -2.41 -1.33
N HIS A 106 6.02 -1.55 -1.25
CA HIS A 106 7.43 -1.87 -1.33
C HIS A 106 8.15 -1.23 -0.14
N LEU A 107 7.96 -1.79 1.07
CA LEU A 107 8.49 -1.21 2.31
C LEU A 107 10.03 -1.19 2.35
N THR A 108 10.69 -1.95 1.47
CA THR A 108 12.15 -1.95 1.32
C THR A 108 12.67 -0.86 0.39
N ASP A 109 11.77 -0.16 -0.31
CA ASP A 109 12.10 0.81 -1.37
C ASP A 109 11.69 2.23 -0.99
N ARG A 110 12.28 3.21 -1.65
CA ARG A 110 12.01 4.64 -1.44
C ARG A 110 11.98 5.38 -2.79
N PRO A 111 11.20 6.44 -2.92
CA PRO A 111 11.13 7.22 -4.16
C PRO A 111 12.48 7.85 -4.55
N GLU A 112 13.33 8.17 -3.59
CA GLU A 112 14.67 8.71 -3.82
C GLU A 112 15.56 7.72 -4.59
N ASP A 113 15.33 6.42 -4.45
CA ASP A 113 16.11 5.37 -5.11
C ASP A 113 15.81 5.27 -6.62
N THR A 114 14.62 5.73 -7.05
CA THR A 114 14.17 5.67 -8.44
C THR A 114 14.97 6.60 -9.36
N ALA A 115 15.57 7.65 -8.84
CA ALA A 115 16.44 8.55 -9.60
C ALA A 115 17.73 7.85 -10.07
N ASP A 116 18.21 6.86 -9.31
CA ASP A 116 19.42 6.10 -9.63
C ASP A 116 19.34 4.67 -9.04
N LEU A 117 18.90 3.72 -9.84
CA LEU A 117 18.73 2.33 -9.40
C LEU A 117 20.07 1.63 -9.00
N ARG A 118 21.23 2.22 -9.34
CA ARG A 118 22.53 1.66 -8.92
C ARG A 118 22.69 1.63 -7.40
N VAL A 119 21.91 2.42 -6.69
CA VAL A 119 21.91 2.48 -5.23
C VAL A 119 21.61 1.11 -4.61
N TYR A 120 20.79 0.28 -5.24
CA TYR A 120 20.47 -1.06 -4.75
C TYR A 120 21.70 -1.96 -4.69
N PHE A 121 22.64 -1.85 -5.66
CA PHE A 121 23.89 -2.62 -5.70
C PHE A 121 24.93 -2.14 -4.69
N THR A 122 24.84 -0.90 -4.23
CA THR A 122 25.88 -0.25 -3.43
C THR A 122 25.50 -0.01 -1.98
N ARG A 123 24.20 0.00 -1.68
CA ARG A 123 23.71 0.26 -0.32
C ARG A 123 23.95 -0.96 0.58
N PRO A 124 24.59 -0.78 1.75
CA PRO A 124 24.73 -1.86 2.72
C PRO A 124 23.37 -2.38 3.19
N LEU A 125 23.26 -3.70 3.42
CA LEU A 125 22.01 -4.34 3.90
C LEU A 125 21.48 -3.68 5.18
N GLU A 126 22.35 -3.33 6.13
CA GLU A 126 21.97 -2.68 7.38
C GLU A 126 21.27 -1.32 7.14
N GLU A 127 21.76 -0.56 6.17
CA GLU A 127 21.15 0.71 5.78
C GLU A 127 19.79 0.49 5.08
N THR A 128 19.68 -0.49 4.20
CA THR A 128 18.39 -0.89 3.61
C THR A 128 17.38 -1.25 4.69
N LEU A 129 17.76 -2.07 5.67
CA LEU A 129 16.89 -2.46 6.79
C LEU A 129 16.52 -1.27 7.68
N ARG A 130 17.46 -0.34 7.92
CA ARG A 130 17.18 0.89 8.68
C ARG A 130 16.10 1.73 7.99
N LEU A 131 16.24 1.97 6.69
CA LEU A 131 15.27 2.70 5.88
C LEU A 131 13.92 1.97 5.82
N SER A 132 13.94 0.66 5.69
CA SER A 132 12.72 -0.17 5.69
C SER A 132 11.94 -0.06 7.00
N ARG A 133 12.62 0.01 8.14
CA ARG A 133 11.99 0.25 9.46
C ARG A 133 11.32 1.61 9.54
N GLU A 134 11.92 2.66 8.97
CA GLU A 134 11.32 3.99 8.89
C GLU A 134 10.07 3.99 8.02
N ASN A 135 10.12 3.32 6.87
CA ASN A 135 8.99 3.16 5.96
C ASN A 135 7.82 2.40 6.63
N ALA A 136 8.13 1.31 7.34
CA ALA A 136 7.15 0.53 8.08
C ALA A 136 6.47 1.34 9.18
N ALA A 137 7.24 2.11 9.95
CA ALA A 137 6.71 3.01 10.98
C ALA A 137 5.80 4.09 10.37
N ALA A 138 6.21 4.73 9.27
CA ALA A 138 5.42 5.75 8.58
C ALA A 138 4.08 5.18 8.08
N THR A 139 4.11 3.97 7.50
CA THR A 139 2.92 3.27 6.99
C THR A 139 1.95 2.93 8.12
N LEU A 140 2.43 2.37 9.23
CA LEU A 140 1.59 2.08 10.41
C LEU A 140 0.96 3.36 10.97
N LEU A 141 1.75 4.42 11.15
CA LEU A 141 1.28 5.68 11.73
C LEU A 141 0.31 6.43 10.82
N ALA A 142 0.29 6.12 9.52
CA ALA A 142 -0.73 6.59 8.59
C ALA A 142 -2.05 5.81 8.67
N GLY A 143 -2.13 4.78 9.51
CA GLY A 143 -3.34 3.98 9.74
C GLY A 143 -3.39 2.65 9.01
N PHE A 144 -2.37 2.29 8.25
CA PHE A 144 -2.28 0.99 7.58
C PHE A 144 -1.67 -0.02 8.57
N THR A 145 -2.54 -0.81 9.20
CA THR A 145 -2.14 -1.78 10.23
C THR A 145 -1.73 -3.13 9.66
N SER A 146 -2.08 -3.38 8.40
CA SER A 146 -1.64 -4.55 7.63
C SER A 146 -1.24 -4.14 6.22
N VAL A 147 -0.24 -4.82 5.66
CA VAL A 147 0.21 -4.59 4.28
C VAL A 147 0.61 -5.90 3.60
N ARG A 148 0.59 -5.88 2.28
CA ARG A 148 1.23 -6.87 1.42
C ARG A 148 2.43 -6.21 0.74
N ASN A 149 3.64 -6.68 1.03
CA ASN A 149 4.87 -6.27 0.34
C ASN A 149 5.06 -7.17 -0.87
N VAL A 150 4.91 -6.61 -2.06
CA VAL A 150 4.81 -7.40 -3.30
C VAL A 150 6.06 -7.33 -4.15
N GLY A 151 7.20 -7.38 -3.50
CA GLY A 151 8.50 -7.48 -4.16
C GLY A 151 9.60 -6.71 -3.45
N THR A 152 10.82 -7.17 -3.69
CA THR A 152 12.06 -6.49 -3.31
C THR A 152 13.14 -6.83 -4.32
N TYR A 153 14.06 -5.90 -4.57
CA TYR A 153 15.24 -6.17 -5.40
C TYR A 153 16.34 -6.94 -4.64
N VAL A 154 16.42 -6.80 -3.32
CA VAL A 154 17.45 -7.47 -2.52
C VAL A 154 16.83 -8.62 -1.74
N ALA A 155 17.20 -9.85 -2.11
CA ALA A 155 16.62 -11.06 -1.54
C ALA A 155 16.69 -11.10 0.00
N GLY A 156 15.57 -11.44 0.65
CA GLY A 156 15.44 -11.63 2.09
C GLY A 156 15.20 -10.37 2.92
N THR A 157 15.30 -9.17 2.36
CA THR A 157 15.15 -7.92 3.11
C THR A 157 13.74 -7.74 3.68
N ASP A 158 12.70 -8.06 2.91
CA ASP A 158 11.32 -7.98 3.32
C ASP A 158 10.95 -9.05 4.37
N VAL A 159 11.51 -10.25 4.27
CA VAL A 159 11.37 -11.32 5.28
C VAL A 159 11.97 -10.88 6.60
N LEU A 160 13.20 -10.33 6.59
CA LEU A 160 13.85 -9.81 7.79
C LEU A 160 13.05 -8.66 8.43
N LEU A 161 12.51 -7.75 7.63
CA LEU A 161 11.67 -6.66 8.13
C LEU A 161 10.40 -7.19 8.78
N ARG A 162 9.66 -8.09 8.11
CA ARG A 162 8.46 -8.74 8.66
C ARG A 162 8.75 -9.42 9.99
N ASP A 163 9.81 -10.20 10.06
CA ASP A 163 10.15 -10.98 11.25
C ASP A 163 10.55 -10.08 12.42
N SER A 164 11.25 -8.96 12.15
CA SER A 164 11.56 -7.96 13.18
C SER A 164 10.33 -7.20 13.67
N ILE A 165 9.30 -7.00 12.82
CA ILE A 165 8.01 -6.44 13.25
C ILE A 165 7.23 -7.47 14.08
N ASN A 166 7.25 -8.74 13.69
CA ASN A 166 6.55 -9.81 14.40
C ASN A 166 7.16 -10.10 15.79
N SER A 167 8.48 -9.95 15.93
CA SER A 167 9.16 -10.05 17.24
C SER A 167 8.93 -8.84 18.14
N GLY A 168 8.42 -7.72 17.59
CA GLY A 168 8.22 -6.47 18.32
C GLY A 168 9.46 -5.56 18.37
N GLU A 169 10.55 -5.92 17.72
CA GLU A 169 11.76 -5.11 17.64
C GLU A 169 11.58 -3.86 16.77
N THR A 170 10.72 -3.99 15.76
CA THR A 170 10.43 -2.92 14.80
C THR A 170 8.97 -2.49 14.85
N LEU A 171 8.73 -1.19 14.85
CA LEU A 171 7.42 -0.59 14.69
C LEU A 171 6.97 -0.71 13.22
N GLY A 172 5.84 -1.35 12.96
CA GLY A 172 5.33 -1.50 11.60
C GLY A 172 3.98 -2.20 11.52
N PRO A 173 3.38 -2.25 10.33
CA PRO A 173 2.15 -3.00 10.06
C PRO A 173 2.40 -4.51 10.12
N ARG A 174 1.32 -5.30 10.20
CA ARG A 174 1.35 -6.74 9.94
C ARG A 174 1.66 -6.96 8.45
N MET A 175 2.65 -7.78 8.12
CA MET A 175 3.11 -7.94 6.74
C MET A 175 2.86 -9.34 6.21
N GLN A 176 2.43 -9.42 4.94
CA GLN A 176 2.72 -10.55 4.06
C GLN A 176 3.79 -10.10 3.05
N VAL A 177 4.77 -10.96 2.78
CA VAL A 177 5.92 -10.63 1.94
C VAL A 177 6.09 -11.65 0.82
N SER A 178 6.43 -11.17 -0.39
CA SER A 178 6.62 -12.04 -1.56
C SER A 178 8.07 -12.47 -1.80
N GLY A 179 9.03 -11.81 -1.17
CA GLY A 179 10.44 -11.93 -1.58
C GLY A 179 10.71 -11.24 -2.92
N PRO A 180 11.81 -11.60 -3.61
CA PRO A 180 12.17 -11.08 -4.91
C PRO A 180 11.11 -11.32 -6.00
N TYR A 181 11.09 -10.43 -7.00
CA TYR A 181 10.22 -10.56 -8.16
C TYR A 181 10.56 -11.81 -8.98
N LEU A 182 9.57 -12.62 -9.32
CA LEU A 182 9.69 -13.67 -10.34
C LEU A 182 9.53 -13.02 -11.72
N THR A 183 10.60 -12.95 -12.49
CA THR A 183 10.70 -12.19 -13.72
C THR A 183 11.64 -12.87 -14.72
N VAL A 184 11.54 -12.48 -15.99
CA VAL A 184 12.50 -12.90 -17.03
C VAL A 184 13.77 -12.05 -16.99
N PRO A 185 14.90 -12.52 -17.55
CA PRO A 185 16.10 -11.70 -17.67
C PRO A 185 15.82 -10.36 -18.37
N GLN A 186 16.24 -9.25 -17.77
CA GLN A 186 16.00 -7.88 -18.20
C GLN A 186 14.50 -7.51 -18.28
N GLY A 187 13.62 -8.27 -17.61
CA GLY A 187 12.22 -7.94 -17.46
C GLY A 187 11.99 -6.87 -16.40
N GLY A 188 10.72 -6.42 -16.27
CA GLY A 188 10.34 -5.30 -15.39
C GLY A 188 10.62 -5.49 -13.90
N GLY A 189 10.91 -6.71 -13.46
CA GLY A 189 11.28 -7.02 -12.07
C GLY A 189 12.76 -7.34 -11.90
N ASP A 190 13.54 -7.40 -12.98
CA ASP A 190 14.97 -7.59 -12.92
C ASP A 190 15.67 -6.25 -12.65
N LEU A 191 16.62 -6.23 -11.71
CA LEU A 191 17.39 -5.02 -11.42
C LEU A 191 18.45 -4.81 -12.51
N TYR A 192 18.02 -4.20 -13.61
CA TYR A 192 18.86 -3.89 -14.74
C TYR A 192 19.10 -2.39 -14.88
N VAL A 193 20.36 -1.96 -14.99
CA VAL A 193 20.72 -0.56 -15.24
C VAL A 193 21.61 -0.51 -16.49
N PRO A 194 21.19 0.18 -17.58
CA PRO A 194 21.99 0.28 -18.80
C PRO A 194 23.39 0.83 -18.52
N ASP A 195 24.40 0.26 -19.22
CA ASP A 195 25.80 0.69 -19.17
C ASP A 195 26.45 0.65 -17.77
N TYR A 196 25.80 -0.03 -16.79
CA TYR A 196 26.35 -0.22 -15.45
C TYR A 196 27.00 -1.61 -15.33
N GLN A 197 28.24 -1.62 -14.82
CA GLN A 197 28.93 -2.87 -14.49
C GLN A 197 28.55 -3.27 -13.06
N GLU A 198 27.74 -4.30 -12.95
CA GLU A 198 27.29 -4.83 -11.66
C GLU A 198 28.44 -5.44 -10.86
N PRO A 199 28.31 -5.51 -9.52
CA PRO A 199 29.23 -6.25 -8.66
C PRO A 199 29.36 -7.70 -9.10
N ALA A 200 30.54 -8.30 -8.90
CA ALA A 200 30.79 -9.71 -9.24
C ALA A 200 29.88 -10.69 -8.47
N ASP A 201 29.54 -10.35 -7.23
CA ASP A 201 28.52 -11.07 -6.44
C ASP A 201 27.19 -10.31 -6.49
N ASN A 202 26.39 -10.63 -7.50
CA ASN A 202 25.08 -10.00 -7.75
C ASN A 202 23.90 -10.97 -7.60
N SER A 203 24.15 -12.18 -7.10
CA SER A 203 23.14 -13.26 -7.04
C SER A 203 21.89 -12.88 -6.21
N ALA A 204 22.05 -12.03 -5.20
CA ALA A 204 20.92 -11.56 -4.37
C ALA A 204 19.98 -10.61 -5.13
N PHE A 205 20.45 -9.91 -6.17
CA PHE A 205 19.69 -8.95 -6.94
C PHE A 205 18.90 -9.60 -8.10
N HIS A 206 19.36 -10.77 -8.56
CA HIS A 206 18.72 -11.54 -9.64
C HIS A 206 18.09 -12.85 -9.14
N PHE A 207 17.82 -12.94 -7.85
CA PHE A 207 17.40 -14.18 -7.21
C PHE A 207 16.10 -14.77 -7.80
N GLY A 208 15.17 -13.93 -8.22
CA GLY A 208 13.89 -14.33 -8.81
C GLY A 208 13.91 -14.44 -10.35
N VAL A 209 15.05 -14.14 -11.01
CA VAL A 209 15.16 -14.19 -12.46
C VAL A 209 15.19 -15.65 -12.94
N ALA A 210 14.33 -15.97 -13.93
CA ALA A 210 14.19 -17.32 -14.47
C ALA A 210 13.72 -17.30 -15.94
N LYS A 211 13.86 -18.43 -16.64
CA LYS A 211 13.41 -18.62 -18.00
C LYS A 211 12.82 -20.00 -18.19
N GLY A 212 11.60 -20.03 -18.70
CA GLY A 212 10.85 -21.27 -18.93
C GLY A 212 10.17 -21.80 -17.66
N PRO A 213 9.07 -22.58 -17.81
CA PRO A 213 8.21 -22.98 -16.70
C PRO A 213 8.92 -23.79 -15.60
N GLU A 214 9.96 -24.56 -15.96
CA GLU A 214 10.68 -25.38 -14.99
C GLU A 214 11.56 -24.52 -14.04
N GLU A 215 12.26 -23.53 -14.57
CA GLU A 215 13.08 -22.64 -13.73
C GLU A 215 12.16 -21.79 -12.83
N PHE A 216 11.06 -21.25 -13.35
CA PHE A 216 10.08 -20.52 -12.55
C PHE A 216 9.47 -21.37 -11.44
N ARG A 217 9.15 -22.65 -11.71
CA ARG A 217 8.72 -23.58 -10.67
C ARG A 217 9.77 -23.71 -9.56
N ASN A 218 11.02 -23.97 -9.94
CA ASN A 218 12.12 -24.12 -8.98
C ASN A 218 12.34 -22.84 -8.15
N ARG A 219 12.29 -21.65 -8.77
CA ARG A 219 12.41 -20.38 -8.06
C ARG A 219 11.24 -20.15 -7.09
N ALA A 220 10.03 -20.45 -7.51
CA ALA A 220 8.82 -20.37 -6.67
C ALA A 220 8.95 -21.25 -5.42
N GLU A 221 9.39 -22.50 -5.57
CA GLU A 221 9.64 -23.42 -4.44
C GLU A 221 10.68 -22.86 -3.47
N VAL A 222 11.79 -22.32 -3.98
CA VAL A 222 12.86 -21.75 -3.16
C VAL A 222 12.38 -20.50 -2.43
N LEU A 223 11.63 -19.60 -3.07
CA LEU A 223 11.08 -18.40 -2.41
C LEU A 223 10.14 -18.77 -1.27
N LEU A 224 9.22 -19.72 -1.47
CA LEU A 224 8.35 -20.17 -0.40
C LEU A 224 9.14 -20.83 0.75
N ALA A 225 10.15 -21.62 0.44
CA ALA A 225 11.03 -22.22 1.45
C ALA A 225 11.87 -21.18 2.22
N SER A 226 12.14 -20.02 1.59
CA SER A 226 12.87 -18.88 2.19
C SER A 226 11.94 -17.96 3.02
N GLY A 227 10.66 -18.29 3.15
CA GLY A 227 9.75 -17.58 4.04
C GLY A 227 8.78 -16.61 3.36
N SER A 228 8.65 -16.63 2.03
CA SER A 228 7.62 -15.83 1.34
C SER A 228 6.22 -16.29 1.71
N ASP A 229 5.32 -15.33 1.98
CA ASP A 229 3.91 -15.56 2.33
C ASP A 229 3.01 -15.64 1.08
N LEU A 230 3.46 -15.09 -0.03
CA LEU A 230 2.85 -15.11 -1.36
C LEU A 230 3.97 -15.06 -2.40
N LEU A 231 3.62 -15.17 -3.69
CA LEU A 231 4.58 -14.96 -4.78
C LEU A 231 4.16 -13.78 -5.65
N LYS A 232 5.15 -13.09 -6.24
CA LYS A 232 4.94 -11.98 -7.18
C LYS A 232 5.59 -12.32 -8.52
N VAL A 233 4.79 -12.36 -9.57
CA VAL A 233 5.25 -12.49 -10.96
C VAL A 233 5.18 -11.16 -11.70
N ILE A 234 6.07 -10.94 -12.65
CA ILE A 234 6.10 -9.76 -13.51
C ILE A 234 5.74 -10.21 -14.93
N ALA A 235 4.45 -10.12 -15.25
CA ALA A 235 3.89 -10.65 -16.50
C ALA A 235 4.05 -9.70 -17.69
N SER A 236 4.29 -8.41 -17.47
CA SER A 236 4.51 -7.40 -18.52
C SER A 236 5.63 -6.44 -18.15
N GLY A 237 6.09 -5.64 -19.11
CA GLY A 237 7.01 -4.53 -18.84
C GLY A 237 6.47 -3.58 -17.79
N ALA A 238 7.38 -2.98 -17.00
CA ALA A 238 7.07 -2.06 -15.91
C ALA A 238 7.33 -0.60 -16.29
N VAL A 239 6.67 0.33 -15.59
CA VAL A 239 6.86 1.78 -15.79
C VAL A 239 8.23 2.22 -15.28
N LEU A 240 8.63 1.77 -14.09
CA LEU A 240 9.87 2.17 -13.40
C LEU A 240 11.01 1.15 -13.58
N ALA A 241 11.12 0.56 -14.78
CA ALA A 241 12.23 -0.30 -15.16
C ALA A 241 12.75 0.12 -16.55
N PHE A 242 14.04 -0.07 -16.78
CA PHE A 242 14.65 0.16 -18.10
C PHE A 242 14.29 -0.97 -19.07
N GLY A 243 14.25 -0.64 -20.37
CA GLY A 243 13.90 -1.60 -21.41
C GLY A 243 12.39 -1.77 -21.58
N GLY A 244 11.80 -2.84 -21.24
CA GLY A 244 10.42 -3.28 -21.38
C GLY A 244 9.33 -2.26 -21.78
N VAL A 245 8.24 -2.75 -22.34
CA VAL A 245 7.07 -1.93 -22.70
C VAL A 245 5.92 -2.33 -21.80
N PRO A 246 5.31 -1.41 -21.01
CA PRO A 246 4.24 -1.74 -20.06
C PRO A 246 3.07 -2.51 -20.68
N GLY A 247 2.76 -2.26 -21.95
CA GLY A 247 1.69 -2.95 -22.69
C GLY A 247 2.07 -4.34 -23.21
N ALA A 248 3.35 -4.74 -23.22
CA ALA A 248 3.83 -5.98 -23.82
C ALA A 248 4.03 -7.10 -22.78
N PRO A 249 3.61 -8.36 -23.08
CA PRO A 249 3.94 -9.51 -22.25
C PRO A 249 5.45 -9.74 -22.14
N GLU A 250 5.92 -10.14 -20.94
CA GLU A 250 7.29 -10.60 -20.71
C GLU A 250 7.35 -12.07 -20.31
N MET A 251 6.41 -12.54 -19.48
CA MET A 251 6.26 -13.96 -19.17
C MET A 251 5.20 -14.61 -20.05
N SER A 252 5.40 -15.88 -20.39
CA SER A 252 4.37 -16.70 -21.01
C SER A 252 3.30 -17.13 -19.99
N GLN A 253 2.12 -17.54 -20.49
CA GLN A 253 1.06 -18.06 -19.63
C GLN A 253 1.49 -19.32 -18.89
N GLU A 254 2.30 -20.18 -19.51
CA GLU A 254 2.84 -21.42 -18.93
C GLU A 254 3.82 -21.14 -17.80
N GLU A 255 4.66 -20.10 -17.91
CA GLU A 255 5.56 -19.67 -16.86
C GLU A 255 4.79 -19.16 -15.65
N ILE A 256 3.78 -18.31 -15.85
CA ILE A 256 2.90 -17.82 -14.77
C ILE A 256 2.17 -19.00 -14.12
N ALA A 257 1.61 -19.92 -14.92
CA ALA A 257 0.89 -21.08 -14.42
C ALA A 257 1.77 -22.04 -13.60
N ALA A 258 3.07 -22.16 -13.94
CA ALA A 258 4.02 -22.93 -13.16
C ALA A 258 4.21 -22.36 -11.74
N VAL A 259 4.31 -21.03 -11.61
CA VAL A 259 4.39 -20.34 -10.32
C VAL A 259 3.10 -20.49 -9.52
N VAL A 260 1.94 -20.25 -10.17
CA VAL A 260 0.61 -20.37 -9.55
C VAL A 260 0.40 -21.78 -8.98
N LYS A 261 0.77 -22.81 -9.74
CA LYS A 261 0.65 -24.20 -9.29
C LYS A 261 1.43 -24.48 -8.02
N VAL A 262 2.66 -23.97 -7.91
CA VAL A 262 3.50 -24.12 -6.70
C VAL A 262 2.89 -23.37 -5.53
N ALA A 263 2.52 -22.10 -5.73
CA ALA A 263 1.93 -21.28 -4.68
C ALA A 263 0.64 -21.90 -4.13
N HIS A 264 -0.29 -22.26 -5.00
CA HIS A 264 -1.58 -22.81 -4.61
C HIS A 264 -1.46 -24.19 -3.94
N ALA A 265 -0.50 -25.04 -4.36
CA ALA A 265 -0.21 -26.30 -3.69
C ALA A 265 0.29 -26.08 -2.23
N ALA A 266 0.92 -24.95 -1.95
CA ALA A 266 1.34 -24.54 -0.61
C ALA A 266 0.29 -23.68 0.13
N GLY A 267 -0.91 -23.51 -0.42
CA GLY A 267 -1.96 -22.64 0.16
C GLY A 267 -1.62 -21.15 0.12
N LYS A 268 -0.73 -20.73 -0.80
CA LYS A 268 -0.27 -19.35 -0.93
C LYS A 268 -0.88 -18.68 -2.17
N LYS A 269 -0.93 -17.35 -2.16
CA LYS A 269 -1.48 -16.51 -3.22
C LYS A 269 -0.41 -16.05 -4.21
N VAL A 270 -0.84 -15.67 -5.43
CA VAL A 270 0.02 -15.07 -6.45
C VAL A 270 -0.51 -13.71 -6.85
N ALA A 271 0.35 -12.70 -6.77
CA ALA A 271 0.14 -11.36 -7.30
C ALA A 271 0.85 -11.24 -8.66
N ALA A 272 0.16 -10.77 -9.70
CA ALA A 272 0.71 -10.61 -11.03
C ALA A 272 0.77 -9.13 -11.44
N HIS A 273 1.97 -8.58 -11.57
CA HIS A 273 2.17 -7.31 -12.26
C HIS A 273 1.78 -7.48 -13.73
N ALA A 274 0.79 -6.75 -14.20
CA ALA A 274 0.35 -6.82 -15.58
C ALA A 274 -0.31 -5.50 -16.00
N HIS A 275 0.38 -4.73 -16.84
CA HIS A 275 -0.20 -3.53 -17.44
C HIS A 275 -1.00 -3.86 -18.71
N GLY A 276 -0.45 -4.67 -19.62
CA GLY A 276 -1.01 -4.97 -20.93
C GLY A 276 -2.27 -5.83 -20.88
N ALA A 277 -3.24 -5.59 -21.77
CA ALA A 277 -4.50 -6.34 -21.84
C ALA A 277 -4.27 -7.85 -22.06
N GLU A 278 -3.28 -8.22 -22.85
CA GLU A 278 -2.90 -9.62 -23.08
C GLU A 278 -2.30 -10.24 -21.81
N SER A 279 -1.33 -9.58 -21.18
CA SER A 279 -0.69 -10.04 -19.94
C SER A 279 -1.70 -10.19 -18.80
N ILE A 280 -2.67 -9.26 -18.69
CA ILE A 280 -3.78 -9.34 -17.73
C ILE A 280 -4.57 -10.62 -17.95
N ARG A 281 -4.99 -10.91 -19.19
CA ARG A 281 -5.77 -12.12 -19.49
C ARG A 281 -4.96 -13.38 -19.25
N MET A 282 -3.69 -13.43 -19.66
CA MET A 282 -2.78 -14.55 -19.40
C MET A 282 -2.63 -14.83 -17.91
N ALA A 283 -2.44 -13.78 -17.09
CA ALA A 283 -2.31 -13.93 -15.64
C ALA A 283 -3.61 -14.44 -14.99
N ILE A 284 -4.78 -13.93 -15.43
CA ILE A 284 -6.09 -14.42 -14.97
C ILE A 284 -6.31 -15.87 -15.34
N GLU A 285 -6.00 -16.25 -16.59
CA GLU A 285 -6.15 -17.62 -17.08
C GLU A 285 -5.20 -18.60 -16.39
N ALA A 286 -3.97 -18.16 -16.11
CA ALA A 286 -2.99 -18.92 -15.35
C ALA A 286 -3.38 -19.12 -13.87
N GLY A 287 -4.35 -18.34 -13.35
CA GLY A 287 -4.89 -18.50 -12.00
C GLY A 287 -4.30 -17.53 -10.96
N ALA A 288 -3.71 -16.42 -11.35
CA ALA A 288 -3.27 -15.39 -10.41
C ALA A 288 -4.43 -14.87 -9.55
N ASP A 289 -4.18 -14.60 -8.27
CA ASP A 289 -5.20 -14.18 -7.31
C ASP A 289 -5.46 -12.67 -7.35
N THR A 290 -4.43 -11.87 -7.64
CA THR A 290 -4.57 -10.43 -7.88
C THR A 290 -3.78 -9.98 -9.10
N ILE A 291 -4.37 -9.02 -9.82
CA ILE A 291 -3.71 -8.35 -10.94
C ILE A 291 -3.34 -6.94 -10.48
N GLU A 292 -2.06 -6.65 -10.48
CA GLU A 292 -1.51 -5.38 -10.05
C GLU A 292 -1.46 -4.41 -11.24
N HIS A 293 -1.71 -3.13 -11.00
CA HIS A 293 -1.75 -2.01 -11.95
C HIS A 293 -2.88 -2.10 -12.98
N ALA A 294 -2.97 -3.15 -13.78
CA ALA A 294 -4.01 -3.39 -14.78
C ALA A 294 -4.30 -2.20 -15.72
N SER A 295 -3.26 -1.45 -16.15
CA SER A 295 -3.42 -0.16 -16.84
C SER A 295 -4.22 -0.23 -18.14
N TYR A 296 -4.02 -1.26 -18.95
CA TYR A 296 -4.72 -1.46 -20.22
C TYR A 296 -5.84 -2.51 -20.11
N LEU A 297 -6.46 -2.65 -18.92
CA LEU A 297 -7.59 -3.56 -18.74
C LEU A 297 -8.72 -3.23 -19.70
N ASP A 298 -9.04 -4.19 -20.58
CA ASP A 298 -10.12 -4.11 -21.55
C ASP A 298 -11.38 -4.85 -21.10
N ASP A 299 -12.45 -4.72 -21.89
CA ASP A 299 -13.74 -5.35 -21.58
C ASP A 299 -13.62 -6.90 -21.58
N ALA A 300 -12.73 -7.48 -22.41
CA ALA A 300 -12.48 -8.91 -22.41
C ALA A 300 -11.81 -9.39 -21.11
N GLY A 301 -10.83 -8.65 -20.60
CA GLY A 301 -10.21 -8.90 -19.29
C GLY A 301 -11.20 -8.77 -18.13
N ILE A 302 -12.07 -7.76 -18.17
CA ILE A 302 -13.16 -7.60 -17.19
C ILE A 302 -14.11 -8.82 -17.21
N GLN A 303 -14.58 -9.22 -18.38
CA GLN A 303 -15.48 -10.37 -18.50
C GLN A 303 -14.80 -11.68 -18.07
N LEU A 304 -13.53 -11.84 -18.38
CA LEU A 304 -12.75 -13.00 -17.93
C LEU A 304 -12.62 -13.04 -16.40
N ALA A 305 -12.31 -11.91 -15.76
CA ALA A 305 -12.21 -11.82 -14.29
C ALA A 305 -13.54 -12.16 -13.61
N LEU A 306 -14.66 -11.60 -14.10
CA LEU A 306 -16.00 -11.90 -13.61
C LEU A 306 -16.36 -13.39 -13.77
N LYS A 307 -16.01 -14.00 -14.92
CA LYS A 307 -16.24 -15.43 -15.18
C LYS A 307 -15.42 -16.32 -14.25
N ARG A 308 -14.17 -15.96 -13.95
CA ARG A 308 -13.29 -16.73 -13.06
C ARG A 308 -13.69 -16.57 -11.59
N GLY A 309 -14.15 -15.39 -11.16
CA GLY A 309 -14.74 -15.14 -9.85
C GLY A 309 -13.79 -15.15 -8.65
N HIS A 310 -12.49 -15.41 -8.85
CA HIS A 310 -11.48 -15.48 -7.78
C HIS A 310 -10.43 -14.38 -7.84
N VAL A 311 -10.48 -13.51 -8.84
CA VAL A 311 -9.46 -12.48 -9.12
C VAL A 311 -9.94 -11.13 -8.62
N ALA A 312 -9.04 -10.37 -7.97
CA ALA A 312 -9.21 -8.95 -7.72
C ALA A 312 -8.16 -8.11 -8.45
N PHE A 313 -8.49 -6.84 -8.66
CA PHE A 313 -7.56 -5.86 -9.21
C PHE A 313 -7.03 -4.96 -8.10
N SER A 314 -5.71 -4.77 -8.08
CA SER A 314 -4.98 -3.83 -7.21
C SER A 314 -4.44 -2.71 -8.09
N MET A 315 -5.19 -1.60 -8.17
CA MET A 315 -4.91 -0.53 -9.13
C MET A 315 -4.44 0.74 -8.40
N ASP A 316 -3.18 1.08 -8.58
CA ASP A 316 -2.43 2.16 -7.93
C ASP A 316 -2.65 3.53 -8.60
N VAL A 317 -3.89 4.01 -8.57
CA VAL A 317 -4.33 5.20 -9.35
C VAL A 317 -3.77 6.55 -8.87
N TYR A 318 -2.96 6.59 -7.79
CA TYR A 318 -2.32 7.80 -7.27
C TYR A 318 -0.87 7.99 -7.72
N ASN A 319 -0.08 6.91 -7.80
CA ASN A 319 1.39 6.99 -7.98
C ASN A 319 1.79 7.81 -9.22
N GLY A 320 1.01 7.73 -10.30
CA GLY A 320 1.28 8.47 -11.53
C GLY A 320 1.33 10.00 -11.35
N ASP A 321 0.54 10.57 -10.43
CA ASP A 321 0.61 12.01 -10.13
C ASP A 321 1.93 12.36 -9.44
N TYR A 322 2.42 11.50 -8.53
CA TYR A 322 3.69 11.69 -7.84
C TYR A 322 4.87 11.60 -8.83
N ILE A 323 4.85 10.61 -9.72
CA ILE A 323 5.88 10.43 -10.76
C ILE A 323 5.94 11.66 -11.67
N ASP A 324 4.80 12.19 -12.12
CA ASP A 324 4.76 13.35 -13.02
C ASP A 324 5.22 14.65 -12.36
N THR A 325 5.00 14.82 -11.05
CA THR A 325 5.40 16.03 -10.32
C THR A 325 6.76 15.87 -9.66
N GLU A 326 6.87 15.04 -8.64
CA GLU A 326 8.07 14.90 -7.82
C GLU A 326 9.16 14.10 -8.52
N GLY A 327 8.81 13.05 -9.28
CA GLY A 327 9.76 12.29 -10.07
C GLY A 327 10.45 13.16 -11.14
N ARG A 328 9.67 14.01 -11.82
CA ARG A 328 10.23 15.00 -12.77
C ARG A 328 11.12 16.01 -12.07
N ALA A 329 10.71 16.54 -10.93
CA ALA A 329 11.51 17.49 -10.14
C ALA A 329 12.81 16.86 -9.62
N ALA A 330 12.80 15.56 -9.31
CA ALA A 330 13.94 14.78 -8.86
C ALA A 330 14.80 14.21 -10.01
N HIS A 331 14.50 14.57 -11.25
CA HIS A 331 15.24 14.14 -12.47
C HIS A 331 15.28 12.61 -12.63
N TRP A 332 14.15 11.94 -12.39
CA TRP A 332 14.03 10.51 -12.70
C TRP A 332 14.29 10.24 -14.18
N PRO A 333 14.70 9.02 -14.55
CA PRO A 333 14.97 8.68 -15.95
C PRO A 333 13.82 9.07 -16.88
N GLU A 334 14.13 9.73 -18.00
CA GLU A 334 13.12 10.18 -18.96
C GLU A 334 12.26 9.04 -19.51
N GLU A 335 12.80 7.83 -19.58
CA GLU A 335 12.06 6.64 -19.96
C GLU A 335 10.92 6.35 -18.98
N PHE A 336 11.16 6.47 -17.67
CA PHE A 336 10.17 6.25 -16.62
C PHE A 336 9.06 7.31 -16.68
N LEU A 337 9.46 8.58 -16.82
CA LEU A 337 8.52 9.70 -16.95
C LEU A 337 7.62 9.56 -18.18
N ARG A 338 8.18 9.14 -19.32
CA ARG A 338 7.42 8.88 -20.55
C ARG A 338 6.43 7.73 -20.35
N LYS A 339 6.87 6.58 -19.84
CA LYS A 339 6.01 5.42 -19.57
C LYS A 339 4.87 5.77 -18.61
N ASN A 340 5.15 6.61 -17.60
CA ASN A 340 4.12 7.09 -16.67
C ASN A 340 3.04 7.92 -17.38
N ILE A 341 3.43 8.85 -18.27
CA ILE A 341 2.46 9.64 -19.05
C ILE A 341 1.59 8.75 -19.92
N GLU A 342 2.18 7.72 -20.53
CA GLU A 342 1.48 6.77 -21.41
C GLU A 342 0.48 5.88 -20.65
N THR A 343 0.70 5.61 -19.37
CA THR A 343 -0.10 4.64 -18.60
C THR A 343 -1.12 5.25 -17.64
N THR A 344 -0.82 6.39 -17.01
CA THR A 344 -1.59 6.91 -15.86
C THR A 344 -3.07 7.15 -16.16
N GLU A 345 -3.40 7.91 -17.22
CA GLU A 345 -4.82 8.21 -17.48
C GLU A 345 -5.57 6.99 -18.04
N ILE A 346 -4.90 6.14 -18.82
CA ILE A 346 -5.48 4.90 -19.34
C ILE A 346 -5.83 3.97 -18.17
N GLN A 347 -4.95 3.83 -17.18
CA GLN A 347 -5.21 3.06 -15.94
C GLN A 347 -6.42 3.60 -15.17
N ARG A 348 -6.55 4.93 -15.03
CA ARG A 348 -7.70 5.56 -14.37
C ARG A 348 -9.01 5.34 -15.11
N GLN A 349 -8.98 5.29 -16.45
CA GLN A 349 -10.14 4.93 -17.25
C GLN A 349 -10.49 3.44 -17.09
N ALA A 350 -9.49 2.56 -17.08
CA ALA A 350 -9.67 1.14 -16.81
C ALA A 350 -10.24 0.90 -15.41
N PHE A 351 -9.76 1.62 -14.38
CA PHE A 351 -10.31 1.60 -13.04
C PHE A 351 -11.81 1.96 -13.04
N THR A 352 -12.19 3.05 -13.72
CA THR A 352 -13.60 3.47 -13.81
C THR A 352 -14.47 2.38 -14.46
N LYS A 353 -13.97 1.71 -15.51
CA LYS A 353 -14.67 0.58 -16.15
C LYS A 353 -14.81 -0.61 -15.20
N ALA A 354 -13.73 -0.95 -14.49
CA ALA A 354 -13.70 -2.04 -13.52
C ALA A 354 -14.71 -1.82 -12.37
N VAL A 355 -14.74 -0.61 -11.79
CA VAL A 355 -15.74 -0.22 -10.78
C VAL A 355 -17.16 -0.38 -11.32
N LYS A 356 -17.45 0.14 -12.51
CA LYS A 356 -18.78 0.07 -13.13
C LYS A 356 -19.21 -1.38 -13.42
N ALA A 357 -18.26 -2.24 -13.78
CA ALA A 357 -18.52 -3.65 -14.05
C ALA A 357 -18.71 -4.50 -12.78
N GLY A 358 -18.36 -3.95 -11.59
CA GLY A 358 -18.47 -4.65 -10.31
C GLY A 358 -17.44 -5.74 -10.09
N VAL A 359 -16.29 -5.70 -10.79
CA VAL A 359 -15.17 -6.60 -10.47
C VAL A 359 -14.56 -6.24 -9.12
N PRO A 360 -14.08 -7.21 -8.33
CA PRO A 360 -13.42 -6.93 -7.07
C PRO A 360 -12.18 -6.05 -7.24
N ILE A 361 -12.11 -4.96 -6.47
CA ILE A 361 -10.94 -4.08 -6.41
C ILE A 361 -10.47 -4.03 -4.96
N VAL A 362 -9.18 -4.33 -4.75
CA VAL A 362 -8.49 -4.18 -3.48
C VAL A 362 -7.66 -2.91 -3.47
N TYR A 363 -7.47 -2.32 -2.29
CA TYR A 363 -6.64 -1.14 -2.12
C TYR A 363 -5.18 -1.52 -2.24
N GLY A 364 -4.48 -0.99 -3.22
CA GLY A 364 -3.05 -1.16 -3.40
C GLY A 364 -2.47 0.11 -4.00
N THR A 365 -1.38 0.61 -3.44
CA THR A 365 -0.91 1.96 -3.72
C THR A 365 0.40 2.04 -4.47
N ASP A 366 1.19 0.96 -4.42
CA ASP A 366 2.56 0.94 -4.91
C ASP A 366 3.49 1.92 -4.13
N ALA A 367 3.21 2.09 -2.81
CA ALA A 367 4.05 2.91 -1.95
C ALA A 367 5.47 2.35 -1.88
N GLY A 368 6.46 3.22 -2.02
CA GLY A 368 7.84 2.96 -2.40
C GLY A 368 8.14 3.78 -3.64
N VAL A 369 7.22 3.82 -4.60
CA VAL A 369 7.22 4.80 -5.71
C VAL A 369 7.02 6.22 -5.20
N PHE A 370 6.27 6.39 -4.14
CA PHE A 370 6.09 7.63 -3.40
C PHE A 370 6.32 7.38 -1.90
N PRO A 371 6.53 8.44 -1.08
CA PRO A 371 6.87 8.27 0.34
C PRO A 371 5.81 7.49 1.11
N HIS A 372 6.25 6.51 1.88
CA HIS A 372 5.42 5.78 2.82
C HIS A 372 4.76 6.73 3.83
N GLY A 373 3.51 6.43 4.21
CA GLY A 373 2.69 7.31 5.01
C GLY A 373 1.77 8.23 4.20
N LEU A 374 1.95 8.31 2.88
CA LEU A 374 1.05 9.01 1.95
C LEU A 374 0.03 8.08 1.26
N ASN A 375 0.01 6.82 1.62
CA ASN A 375 -0.82 5.77 1.02
C ASN A 375 -2.29 6.22 0.86
N ALA A 376 -2.86 6.89 1.85
CA ALA A 376 -4.26 7.34 1.85
C ALA A 376 -4.60 8.43 0.81
N ARG A 377 -3.61 8.99 0.10
CA ARG A 377 -3.85 9.92 -1.02
C ARG A 377 -4.59 9.29 -2.18
N GLN A 378 -4.60 7.97 -2.28
CA GLN A 378 -5.33 7.24 -3.32
C GLN A 378 -6.86 7.30 -3.13
N PHE A 379 -7.37 7.34 -1.89
CA PHE A 379 -8.83 7.31 -1.63
C PHE A 379 -9.64 8.35 -2.40
N PRO A 380 -9.27 9.66 -2.42
CA PRO A 380 -10.03 10.65 -3.18
C PRO A 380 -10.08 10.38 -4.68
N ILE A 381 -9.03 9.79 -5.25
CA ILE A 381 -8.98 9.46 -6.67
C ILE A 381 -9.91 8.28 -6.96
N MET A 382 -9.92 7.25 -6.12
CA MET A 382 -10.84 6.11 -6.27
C MET A 382 -12.30 6.57 -6.24
N VAL A 383 -12.66 7.46 -5.30
CA VAL A 383 -14.02 8.04 -5.23
C VAL A 383 -14.31 8.90 -6.46
N LYS A 384 -13.39 9.77 -6.87
CA LYS A 384 -13.52 10.58 -8.09
C LYS A 384 -13.72 9.71 -9.35
N ARG A 385 -13.18 8.50 -9.36
CA ARG A 385 -13.24 7.53 -10.48
C ARG A 385 -14.38 6.52 -10.36
N GLY A 386 -15.32 6.72 -9.43
CA GLY A 386 -16.62 6.04 -9.43
C GLY A 386 -16.92 5.13 -8.25
N MET A 387 -16.00 4.89 -7.32
CA MET A 387 -16.33 4.22 -6.08
C MET A 387 -17.15 5.12 -5.16
N THR A 388 -18.09 4.54 -4.42
CA THR A 388 -18.63 5.22 -3.24
C THR A 388 -17.57 5.26 -2.13
N PRO A 389 -17.63 6.23 -1.18
CA PRO A 389 -16.70 6.25 -0.05
C PRO A 389 -16.68 4.93 0.74
N MET A 390 -17.83 4.26 0.91
CA MET A 390 -17.90 2.97 1.58
C MET A 390 -17.15 1.88 0.79
N GLN A 391 -17.32 1.81 -0.53
CA GLN A 391 -16.58 0.86 -1.37
C GLN A 391 -15.07 1.08 -1.30
N ALA A 392 -14.61 2.35 -1.31
CA ALA A 392 -13.20 2.67 -1.17
C ALA A 392 -12.66 2.25 0.21
N ILE A 393 -13.41 2.45 1.30
CA ILE A 393 -13.05 1.96 2.64
C ILE A 393 -13.01 0.42 2.66
N GLN A 394 -14.02 -0.24 2.12
CA GLN A 394 -14.09 -1.69 2.09
C GLN A 394 -12.96 -2.30 1.26
N SER A 395 -12.53 -1.66 0.16
CA SER A 395 -11.38 -2.11 -0.63
C SER A 395 -10.06 -2.12 0.16
N ALA A 396 -9.95 -1.24 1.18
CA ALA A 396 -8.80 -1.13 2.09
C ALA A 396 -9.05 -1.82 3.45
N THR A 397 -10.10 -2.59 3.59
CA THR A 397 -10.45 -3.28 4.85
C THR A 397 -10.94 -4.69 4.56
N SER A 398 -12.24 -4.97 4.59
CA SER A 398 -12.79 -6.33 4.46
C SER A 398 -12.49 -7.00 3.13
N VAL A 399 -12.56 -6.27 2.02
CA VAL A 399 -12.24 -6.83 0.69
C VAL A 399 -10.75 -7.15 0.58
N ALA A 400 -9.87 -6.24 1.03
CA ALA A 400 -8.43 -6.52 1.06
C ALA A 400 -8.11 -7.75 1.93
N ALA A 401 -8.71 -7.85 3.13
CA ALA A 401 -8.50 -8.97 4.04
C ALA A 401 -8.89 -10.31 3.39
N LEU A 402 -10.01 -10.35 2.68
CA LEU A 402 -10.48 -11.54 1.95
C LEU A 402 -9.44 -12.00 0.91
N TYR A 403 -8.92 -11.08 0.09
CA TYR A 403 -7.94 -11.42 -0.93
C TYR A 403 -6.52 -11.65 -0.38
N MET A 404 -6.23 -11.18 0.83
CA MET A 404 -5.04 -11.61 1.59
C MET A 404 -5.19 -13.03 2.17
N GLY A 405 -6.42 -13.56 2.29
CA GLY A 405 -6.71 -14.78 3.04
C GLY A 405 -6.56 -14.59 4.57
N LEU A 406 -6.87 -13.40 5.07
CA LEU A 406 -6.79 -13.02 6.49
C LEU A 406 -8.12 -12.42 7.00
N ASP A 407 -9.22 -12.67 6.29
CA ASP A 407 -10.55 -12.14 6.63
C ASP A 407 -11.12 -12.66 7.93
N ASP A 408 -10.60 -13.77 8.44
CA ASP A 408 -10.85 -14.28 9.79
C ASP A 408 -10.08 -13.53 10.90
N GLN A 409 -9.09 -12.69 10.55
CA GLN A 409 -8.16 -12.07 11.49
C GLN A 409 -8.20 -10.54 11.49
N VAL A 410 -8.36 -9.91 10.31
CA VAL A 410 -8.30 -8.45 10.12
C VAL A 410 -9.39 -7.96 9.17
N GLY A 411 -9.41 -6.67 8.86
CA GLY A 411 -10.27 -6.06 7.84
C GLY A 411 -11.66 -5.68 8.30
N SER A 412 -12.07 -6.06 9.50
CA SER A 412 -13.34 -5.60 10.09
C SER A 412 -13.26 -5.55 11.61
N VAL A 413 -14.17 -4.77 12.21
CA VAL A 413 -14.32 -4.68 13.69
C VAL A 413 -15.38 -5.68 14.11
N GLU A 414 -14.96 -6.93 14.29
CA GLU A 414 -15.82 -8.06 14.67
C GLU A 414 -15.17 -8.90 15.77
N ASP A 415 -16.00 -9.60 16.55
CA ASP A 415 -15.52 -10.48 17.62
C ASP A 415 -14.54 -11.55 17.10
N GLY A 416 -13.48 -11.78 17.86
CA GLY A 416 -12.41 -12.74 17.57
C GLY A 416 -11.27 -12.18 16.70
N LYS A 417 -11.48 -11.13 15.90
CA LYS A 417 -10.45 -10.52 15.05
C LYS A 417 -9.43 -9.71 15.86
N PHE A 418 -8.29 -9.39 15.27
CA PHE A 418 -7.32 -8.50 15.89
C PHE A 418 -7.95 -7.14 16.19
N GLY A 419 -7.57 -6.56 17.33
CA GLY A 419 -7.98 -5.23 17.75
C GLY A 419 -7.23 -4.13 17.00
N ASP A 420 -7.40 -4.12 15.68
CA ASP A 420 -6.79 -3.15 14.76
C ASP A 420 -7.84 -2.10 14.39
N LEU A 421 -7.68 -0.88 14.92
CA LEU A 421 -8.58 0.25 14.68
C LEU A 421 -7.80 1.52 14.36
N ILE A 422 -8.41 2.34 13.53
CA ILE A 422 -8.01 3.73 13.33
C ILE A 422 -9.17 4.67 13.68
N ALA A 423 -8.85 5.94 13.94
CA ALA A 423 -9.90 6.96 14.07
C ALA A 423 -9.52 8.26 13.40
N VAL A 424 -10.53 8.88 12.77
CA VAL A 424 -10.45 10.18 12.11
C VAL A 424 -11.51 11.11 12.68
N ARG A 425 -11.22 12.41 12.73
CA ARG A 425 -12.20 13.43 13.16
C ARG A 425 -13.15 13.74 12.01
N GLY A 426 -14.43 13.57 12.23
CA GLY A 426 -15.48 13.72 11.19
C GLY A 426 -15.89 12.40 10.55
N ASN A 427 -16.68 12.48 9.47
CA ASN A 427 -17.25 11.29 8.82
C ASN A 427 -16.63 11.05 7.43
N PRO A 428 -15.81 10.02 7.23
CA PRO A 428 -15.15 9.73 5.95
C PRO A 428 -16.11 9.25 4.85
N LEU A 429 -17.36 8.93 5.17
CA LEU A 429 -18.40 8.67 4.16
C LEU A 429 -18.92 9.96 3.52
N ILE A 430 -18.72 11.12 4.18
CA ILE A 430 -19.05 12.45 3.64
C ILE A 430 -17.79 13.07 3.00
N ASP A 431 -16.65 12.97 3.67
CA ASP A 431 -15.36 13.48 3.17
C ASP A 431 -14.29 12.41 3.30
N ILE A 432 -14.04 11.67 2.23
CA ILE A 432 -13.07 10.59 2.19
C ILE A 432 -11.62 11.07 2.43
N THR A 433 -11.34 12.37 2.21
CA THR A 433 -10.00 12.95 2.43
C THR A 433 -9.57 12.92 3.89
N LEU A 434 -10.51 12.76 4.83
CA LEU A 434 -10.22 12.62 6.25
C LEU A 434 -9.30 11.42 6.55
N LEU A 435 -9.34 10.37 5.72
CA LEU A 435 -8.44 9.22 5.84
C LEU A 435 -6.96 9.56 5.62
N GLN A 436 -6.64 10.72 5.03
CA GLN A 436 -5.27 11.22 4.91
C GLN A 436 -4.74 11.81 6.24
N ARG A 437 -5.59 11.92 7.26
CA ARG A 437 -5.28 12.54 8.56
C ARG A 437 -5.78 11.65 9.70
N VAL A 438 -5.31 10.41 9.73
CA VAL A 438 -5.60 9.48 10.82
C VAL A 438 -4.98 10.01 12.11
N GLU A 439 -5.79 10.20 13.16
CA GLU A 439 -5.33 10.76 14.43
C GLU A 439 -5.11 9.68 15.50
N VAL A 440 -5.77 8.53 15.38
CA VAL A 440 -5.61 7.39 16.31
C VAL A 440 -5.27 6.14 15.51
N VAL A 441 -4.26 5.42 15.97
CA VAL A 441 -3.85 4.12 15.39
C VAL A 441 -3.71 3.11 16.52
N ILE A 442 -4.45 2.02 16.42
CA ILE A 442 -4.43 0.88 17.34
C ILE A 442 -4.16 -0.37 16.50
N LYS A 443 -3.19 -1.17 16.91
CA LYS A 443 -2.86 -2.45 16.27
C LYS A 443 -2.72 -3.52 17.36
N GLY A 444 -3.49 -4.60 17.26
CA GLY A 444 -3.51 -5.66 18.28
C GLY A 444 -3.85 -5.14 19.67
N GLY A 445 -4.74 -4.13 19.78
CA GLY A 445 -5.11 -3.51 21.05
C GLY A 445 -4.07 -2.55 21.65
N LEU A 446 -2.89 -2.41 21.01
CA LEU A 446 -1.85 -1.46 21.42
C LEU A 446 -2.04 -0.14 20.69
N VAL A 447 -1.96 0.97 21.44
CA VAL A 447 -2.13 2.32 20.90
C VAL A 447 -0.77 2.86 20.42
N PHE A 448 -0.63 3.11 19.12
CA PHE A 448 0.59 3.62 18.49
C PHE A 448 0.55 5.12 18.21
N ARG A 449 -0.65 5.67 18.01
CA ARG A 449 -0.87 7.10 17.78
C ARG A 449 -2.11 7.58 18.52
N LEU A 450 -2.00 8.75 19.15
CA LEU A 450 -3.11 9.52 19.73
C LEU A 450 -3.04 10.96 19.22
N PRO A 451 -4.17 11.68 19.19
CA PRO A 451 -4.18 13.10 18.90
C PRO A 451 -3.32 13.84 19.93
N ALA A 452 -2.71 14.96 19.53
CA ALA A 452 -2.04 15.84 20.48
C ALA A 452 -3.08 16.31 21.53
N PRO A 453 -2.68 16.42 22.81
CA PRO A 453 -3.56 17.04 23.81
C PRO A 453 -3.96 18.43 23.35
N PRO A 454 -5.20 18.88 23.64
CA PRO A 454 -5.71 20.19 23.23
C PRO A 454 -4.91 21.35 23.84
#